data_bee5c8bd31460f8f437f559be9c325a2
#
_entry.id   bee5c8bd31460f8f437f559be9c325a2
#
_cell.length_a   1.000
_cell.length_b   1.000
_cell.length_c   1.000
_cell.angle_alpha   90.00
_cell.angle_beta   90.00
_cell.angle_gamma   90.00
#
_symmetry.space_group_name_H-M   'P 1'
#
loop_
_entity.id
_entity.type
_entity.pdbx_description
1 polymer ?
#
loop_
_entity_poly.entity_id
_entity_poly.type
_entity_poly.pdbx_seq_one_letter_code
_entity_poly.pdbx_strand_id
1 'polypeptide(L)'
;MRIEQLSLQNVRLFGNNTQSLTFEDDKNITILLGNNGCGKSTILDTISIMLSPFIGVFPGNSLKNFKDSDVHIDDDNRIADFLYAKLVLRNDENHYGITRYRKGMILPLQSDVKEVKAYAENMRNLIMHGERVGLPILAYYGTGRGQIKAPERKRGFQKVFYQWDCYNSSLEASTDFKRFFAWYDMMEDEERRERESRRDFNYHSTMLQVVRRAIEAFVDKKYRNPHIEIHPLRFVMDEYENGVKKRELRLEQFSDGYKIIIAMVADIASRMAEGNPGIENPLEASGGHPD
;
A
#
# COMPACT_ATOMS: atom_id res chain seq x y z
N MET A 1 3.05 -13.40 -2.59
CA MET A 1 2.00 -13.23 -3.64
C MET A 1 2.53 -12.28 -4.72
N ARG A 2 2.42 -12.62 -6.01
CA ARG A 2 2.89 -11.83 -7.17
C ARG A 2 1.79 -11.71 -8.20
N ILE A 3 1.82 -10.65 -9.00
CA ILE A 3 0.96 -10.50 -10.18
C ILE A 3 1.64 -11.24 -11.33
N GLU A 4 0.92 -12.15 -11.98
CA GLU A 4 1.41 -12.93 -13.11
C GLU A 4 0.93 -12.37 -14.45
N GLN A 5 -0.36 -12.07 -14.55
CA GLN A 5 -0.96 -11.56 -15.77
C GLN A 5 -2.12 -10.61 -15.50
N LEU A 6 -2.21 -9.56 -16.31
CA LEU A 6 -3.38 -8.69 -16.40
C LEU A 6 -3.92 -8.73 -17.82
N SER A 7 -5.21 -9.00 -18.00
CA SER A 7 -5.91 -8.89 -19.29
C SER A 7 -7.02 -7.85 -19.20
N LEU A 8 -7.13 -7.01 -20.24
CA LEU A 8 -8.05 -5.88 -20.33
C LEU A 8 -8.81 -5.91 -21.66
N GLN A 9 -10.11 -5.61 -21.63
CA GLN A 9 -10.94 -5.41 -22.81
C GLN A 9 -11.98 -4.34 -22.49
N ASN A 10 -12.15 -3.37 -23.37
CA ASN A 10 -13.09 -2.26 -23.21
C ASN A 10 -12.88 -1.43 -21.92
N VAL A 11 -11.61 -1.26 -21.50
CA VAL A 11 -11.26 -0.48 -20.33
C VAL A 11 -10.59 0.83 -20.75
N ARG A 12 -11.27 1.96 -20.63
CA ARG A 12 -10.80 3.30 -21.01
C ARG A 12 -10.21 3.31 -22.44
N LEU A 13 -8.88 3.39 -22.58
CA LEU A 13 -8.17 3.40 -23.87
C LEU A 13 -8.02 2.01 -24.50
N PHE A 14 -8.23 0.95 -23.75
CA PHE A 14 -8.16 -0.42 -24.24
C PHE A 14 -9.51 -0.80 -24.85
N GLY A 15 -9.54 -0.96 -26.17
CA GLY A 15 -10.77 -1.23 -26.95
C GLY A 15 -11.19 -2.70 -26.92
N ASN A 16 -11.93 -3.09 -27.96
CA ASN A 16 -12.62 -4.37 -28.02
C ASN A 16 -11.72 -5.61 -28.14
N ASN A 17 -10.46 -5.46 -28.51
CA ASN A 17 -9.51 -6.56 -28.54
C ASN A 17 -8.91 -6.76 -27.13
N THR A 18 -8.99 -7.97 -26.60
CA THR A 18 -8.34 -8.29 -25.31
C THR A 18 -6.84 -8.08 -25.41
N GLN A 19 -6.31 -7.25 -24.55
CA GLN A 19 -4.87 -7.03 -24.40
C GLN A 19 -4.39 -7.61 -23.08
N SER A 20 -3.28 -8.34 -23.14
CA SER A 20 -2.70 -9.00 -21.96
C SER A 20 -1.28 -8.52 -21.72
N LEU A 21 -1.00 -8.25 -20.45
CA LEU A 21 0.33 -7.92 -19.93
C LEU A 21 0.75 -9.05 -19.00
N THR A 22 1.87 -9.70 -19.32
CA THR A 22 2.48 -10.72 -18.47
C THR A 22 3.63 -10.13 -17.70
N PHE A 23 3.73 -10.46 -16.42
CA PHE A 23 4.80 -10.03 -15.53
C PHE A 23 5.80 -11.18 -15.37
N GLU A 24 7.09 -10.89 -15.56
CA GLU A 24 8.14 -11.92 -15.47
C GLU A 24 8.37 -12.37 -14.04
N ASP A 25 8.44 -13.66 -13.82
CA ASP A 25 8.52 -14.28 -12.50
C ASP A 25 9.83 -14.01 -11.76
N ASP A 26 10.92 -13.91 -12.50
CA ASP A 26 12.27 -13.68 -11.97
C ASP A 26 12.56 -12.18 -11.67
N LYS A 27 11.62 -11.29 -12.01
CA LYS A 27 11.77 -9.84 -11.82
C LYS A 27 10.94 -9.32 -10.65
N ASN A 28 11.57 -8.51 -9.82
CA ASN A 28 10.91 -7.81 -8.71
C ASN A 28 10.37 -6.43 -9.11
N ILE A 29 10.77 -5.91 -10.27
CA ILE A 29 10.40 -4.57 -10.75
C ILE A 29 9.93 -4.68 -12.20
N THR A 30 8.75 -4.10 -12.47
CA THR A 30 8.21 -3.91 -13.81
C THR A 30 8.05 -2.42 -14.08
N ILE A 31 8.61 -1.93 -15.19
CA ILE A 31 8.55 -0.53 -15.59
C ILE A 31 7.66 -0.40 -16.83
N LEU A 32 6.59 0.40 -16.72
CA LEU A 32 5.71 0.73 -17.85
C LEU A 32 6.17 2.03 -18.49
N LEU A 33 6.70 1.95 -19.72
CA LEU A 33 7.16 3.09 -20.50
C LEU A 33 6.16 3.44 -21.60
N GLY A 34 6.04 4.72 -21.92
CA GLY A 34 5.19 5.22 -23.01
C GLY A 34 4.82 6.69 -22.84
N ASN A 35 4.27 7.27 -23.88
CA ASN A 35 3.83 8.66 -23.92
C ASN A 35 2.67 8.93 -22.96
N ASN A 36 2.39 10.21 -22.69
CA ASN A 36 1.20 10.58 -21.94
C ASN A 36 -0.06 10.14 -22.71
N GLY A 37 -1.04 9.59 -21.97
CA GLY A 37 -2.27 9.10 -22.58
C GLY A 37 -2.22 7.66 -23.12
N CYS A 38 -1.08 6.93 -23.09
CA CYS A 38 -0.99 5.56 -23.63
C CYS A 38 -1.55 4.45 -22.70
N GLY A 39 -2.21 4.80 -21.58
CA GLY A 39 -2.88 3.81 -20.73
C GLY A 39 -2.11 3.32 -19.51
N LYS A 40 -0.89 3.85 -19.20
CA LYS A 40 -0.10 3.42 -18.02
C LYS A 40 -0.90 3.52 -16.72
N SER A 41 -1.56 4.64 -16.48
CA SER A 41 -2.40 4.83 -15.29
C SER A 41 -3.61 3.92 -15.30
N THR A 42 -4.18 3.63 -16.47
CA THR A 42 -5.30 2.69 -16.61
C THR A 42 -4.90 1.29 -16.15
N ILE A 43 -3.70 0.83 -16.52
CA ILE A 43 -3.16 -0.47 -16.06
C ILE A 43 -3.07 -0.49 -14.52
N LEU A 44 -2.43 0.53 -13.92
CA LEU A 44 -2.23 0.58 -12.47
C LEU A 44 -3.56 0.74 -11.70
N ASP A 45 -4.46 1.60 -12.17
CA ASP A 45 -5.81 1.76 -11.59
C ASP A 45 -6.58 0.44 -11.65
N THR A 46 -6.51 -0.27 -12.79
CA THR A 46 -7.17 -1.57 -12.94
C THR A 46 -6.60 -2.59 -11.98
N ILE A 47 -5.28 -2.70 -11.83
CA ILE A 47 -4.66 -3.59 -10.83
C ILE A 47 -5.19 -3.27 -9.43
N SER A 48 -5.27 -1.98 -9.07
CA SER A 48 -5.82 -1.55 -7.77
C SER A 48 -7.28 -2.01 -7.57
N ILE A 49 -8.13 -1.88 -8.61
CA ILE A 49 -9.52 -2.35 -8.57
C ILE A 49 -9.58 -3.89 -8.46
N MET A 50 -8.73 -4.58 -9.22
CA MET A 50 -8.70 -6.04 -9.26
C MET A 50 -8.20 -6.67 -7.95
N LEU A 51 -7.31 -6.00 -7.21
CA LEU A 51 -6.82 -6.43 -5.89
C LEU A 51 -7.81 -6.14 -4.75
N SER A 52 -8.79 -5.26 -4.97
CA SER A 52 -9.71 -4.87 -3.91
C SER A 52 -10.58 -6.01 -3.34
N PRO A 53 -10.94 -7.10 -4.06
CA PRO A 53 -11.64 -8.24 -3.49
C PRO A 53 -10.83 -8.97 -2.40
N PHE A 54 -9.50 -8.97 -2.51
CA PHE A 54 -8.62 -9.54 -1.48
C PHE A 54 -8.67 -8.69 -0.19
N ILE A 55 -8.38 -7.39 -0.30
CA ILE A 55 -8.37 -6.53 0.89
C ILE A 55 -9.75 -6.31 1.49
N GLY A 56 -10.81 -6.36 0.68
CA GLY A 56 -12.20 -6.17 1.13
C GLY A 56 -12.74 -7.27 2.06
N VAL A 57 -12.00 -8.36 2.25
CA VAL A 57 -12.28 -9.39 3.27
C VAL A 57 -11.90 -8.92 4.67
N PHE A 58 -10.92 -8.03 4.78
CA PHE A 58 -10.43 -7.54 6.07
C PHE A 58 -11.25 -6.33 6.54
N PRO A 59 -11.56 -6.24 7.85
CA PRO A 59 -12.35 -5.13 8.40
C PRO A 59 -11.77 -3.75 8.04
N GLY A 60 -12.64 -2.77 7.87
CA GLY A 60 -12.24 -1.40 7.53
C GLY A 60 -11.96 -1.15 6.04
N ASN A 61 -11.95 -2.20 5.21
CA ASN A 61 -11.68 -2.10 3.78
C ASN A 61 -12.93 -2.34 2.94
N SER A 62 -12.96 -1.77 1.76
CA SER A 62 -14.09 -1.87 0.84
C SER A 62 -13.69 -2.33 -0.56
N LEU A 63 -14.63 -2.99 -1.22
CA LEU A 63 -14.48 -3.41 -2.60
C LEU A 63 -14.52 -2.18 -3.53
N LYS A 64 -13.51 -2.01 -4.36
CA LYS A 64 -13.53 -1.05 -5.46
C LYS A 64 -14.27 -1.62 -6.67
N ASN A 65 -15.01 -0.79 -7.37
CA ASN A 65 -15.73 -1.17 -8.58
C ASN A 65 -15.31 -0.28 -9.75
N PHE A 66 -15.40 -0.83 -10.95
CA PHE A 66 -15.30 -0.03 -12.17
C PHE A 66 -16.46 0.96 -12.24
N LYS A 67 -16.19 2.17 -12.68
CA LYS A 67 -17.17 3.26 -12.91
C LYS A 67 -17.63 3.26 -14.37
N ASP A 68 -18.68 4.01 -14.68
CA ASP A 68 -19.09 4.22 -16.07
C ASP A 68 -17.99 4.88 -16.90
N SER A 69 -17.22 5.77 -16.29
CA SER A 69 -16.07 6.43 -16.93
C SER A 69 -14.90 5.50 -17.24
N ASP A 70 -14.92 4.25 -16.75
CA ASP A 70 -13.89 3.26 -17.05
C ASP A 70 -14.21 2.43 -18.28
N VAL A 71 -15.45 2.50 -18.80
CA VAL A 71 -15.86 1.80 -20.01
C VAL A 71 -15.30 2.51 -21.24
N HIS A 72 -14.79 1.74 -22.19
CA HIS A 72 -14.24 2.27 -23.44
C HIS A 72 -15.31 2.98 -24.28
N ILE A 73 -14.92 4.08 -24.89
CA ILE A 73 -15.70 4.80 -25.90
C ILE A 73 -14.86 4.78 -27.18
N ASP A 74 -15.44 4.29 -28.27
CA ASP A 74 -14.78 4.21 -29.56
C ASP A 74 -14.68 5.57 -30.28
N ASP A 75 -14.03 5.59 -31.43
CA ASP A 75 -13.85 6.82 -32.25
C ASP A 75 -15.18 7.36 -32.81
N ASP A 76 -16.23 6.55 -32.85
CA ASP A 76 -17.60 6.94 -33.24
C ASP A 76 -18.44 7.42 -32.04
N ASN A 77 -17.84 7.65 -30.88
CA ASN A 77 -18.51 7.99 -29.61
C ASN A 77 -19.50 6.91 -29.11
N ARG A 78 -19.32 5.66 -29.47
CA ARG A 78 -20.13 4.55 -28.95
C ARG A 78 -19.49 3.97 -27.70
N ILE A 79 -20.29 3.84 -26.66
CA ILE A 79 -19.87 3.19 -25.40
C ILE A 79 -19.89 1.68 -25.61
N ALA A 80 -18.83 0.99 -25.22
CA ALA A 80 -18.76 -0.47 -25.30
C ALA A 80 -19.85 -1.13 -24.43
N ASP A 81 -20.38 -2.26 -24.91
CA ASP A 81 -21.48 -2.98 -24.23
C ASP A 81 -21.05 -3.57 -22.88
N PHE A 82 -19.77 -3.85 -22.69
CA PHE A 82 -19.22 -4.40 -21.46
C PHE A 82 -17.77 -3.95 -21.27
N LEU A 83 -17.30 -4.06 -20.03
CA LEU A 83 -15.90 -3.96 -19.64
C LEU A 83 -15.49 -5.30 -19.04
N TYR A 84 -14.31 -5.77 -19.40
CA TYR A 84 -13.71 -7.00 -18.86
C TYR A 84 -12.30 -6.74 -18.38
N ALA A 85 -11.98 -7.27 -17.20
CA ALA A 85 -10.63 -7.36 -16.68
C ALA A 85 -10.39 -8.70 -15.98
N LYS A 86 -9.24 -9.29 -16.22
CA LYS A 86 -8.78 -10.50 -15.51
C LYS A 86 -7.39 -10.27 -14.96
N LEU A 87 -7.21 -10.57 -13.67
CA LEU A 87 -5.91 -10.56 -13.00
C LEU A 87 -5.61 -11.98 -12.51
N VAL A 88 -4.42 -12.46 -12.79
CA VAL A 88 -3.91 -13.72 -12.24
C VAL A 88 -2.83 -13.37 -11.23
N LEU A 89 -3.00 -13.86 -10.01
CA LEU A 89 -2.04 -13.77 -8.93
C LEU A 89 -1.42 -15.13 -8.69
N ARG A 90 -0.14 -15.15 -8.38
CA ARG A 90 0.57 -16.36 -7.96
C ARG A 90 1.08 -16.22 -6.53
N ASN A 91 0.93 -17.27 -5.75
CA ASN A 91 1.58 -17.43 -4.46
C ASN A 91 2.13 -18.85 -4.39
N ASP A 92 3.44 -18.99 -4.49
CA ASP A 92 4.15 -20.24 -4.66
C ASP A 92 3.63 -21.01 -5.90
N GLU A 93 3.12 -22.23 -5.73
CA GLU A 93 2.54 -23.04 -6.80
C GLU A 93 1.04 -22.76 -7.02
N ASN A 94 0.41 -21.94 -6.18
CA ASN A 94 -1.01 -21.65 -6.29
C ASN A 94 -1.28 -20.41 -7.15
N HIS A 95 -2.28 -20.51 -8.02
CA HIS A 95 -2.74 -19.42 -8.88
C HIS A 95 -4.15 -19.02 -8.47
N TYR A 96 -4.39 -17.70 -8.38
CA TYR A 96 -5.68 -17.15 -8.02
C TYR A 96 -6.18 -16.25 -9.15
N GLY A 97 -7.25 -16.64 -9.79
CA GLY A 97 -7.91 -15.86 -10.84
C GLY A 97 -8.90 -14.86 -10.27
N ILE A 98 -8.83 -13.62 -10.72
CA ILE A 98 -9.80 -12.58 -10.42
C ILE A 98 -10.37 -12.10 -11.73
N THR A 99 -11.66 -12.26 -11.96
CA THR A 99 -12.35 -11.79 -13.16
C THR A 99 -13.41 -10.78 -12.76
N ARG A 100 -13.39 -9.62 -13.40
CA ARG A 100 -14.37 -8.56 -13.17
C ARG A 100 -14.98 -8.12 -14.48
N TYR A 101 -16.28 -7.97 -14.42
CA TYR A 101 -17.08 -7.42 -15.50
C TYR A 101 -17.88 -6.21 -14.99
N ARG A 102 -18.02 -5.20 -15.83
CA ARG A 102 -19.07 -4.22 -15.70
C ARG A 102 -20.02 -4.38 -16.88
N LYS A 103 -21.31 -4.49 -16.61
CA LYS A 103 -22.34 -4.74 -17.64
C LYS A 103 -22.56 -3.53 -18.55
N GLY A 104 -22.60 -3.80 -19.86
CA GLY A 104 -23.60 -3.25 -20.73
C GLY A 104 -24.90 -4.07 -20.64
N MET A 105 -25.95 -3.67 -21.36
CA MET A 105 -27.32 -4.18 -21.16
C MET A 105 -27.58 -5.65 -21.56
N ILE A 106 -26.64 -6.37 -22.19
CA ILE A 106 -27.01 -7.54 -23.04
C ILE A 106 -26.41 -8.89 -22.58
N LEU A 107 -25.35 -8.93 -21.77
CA LEU A 107 -24.68 -10.22 -21.46
C LEU A 107 -24.72 -10.57 -19.97
N PRO A 108 -25.04 -11.84 -19.60
CA PRO A 108 -24.99 -12.31 -18.21
C PRO A 108 -23.56 -12.63 -17.77
N LEU A 109 -22.63 -11.70 -17.97
CA LEU A 109 -21.25 -11.85 -17.53
C LEU A 109 -21.20 -11.67 -16.01
N GLN A 110 -20.58 -12.64 -15.32
CA GLN A 110 -20.40 -12.60 -13.85
C GLN A 110 -18.93 -12.43 -13.50
N SER A 111 -18.71 -11.55 -12.52
CA SER A 111 -17.39 -11.42 -11.91
C SER A 111 -17.12 -12.67 -11.06
N ASP A 112 -15.90 -13.22 -11.16
CA ASP A 112 -15.43 -14.30 -10.29
C ASP A 112 -14.26 -13.80 -9.46
N VAL A 113 -14.44 -13.86 -8.15
CA VAL A 113 -13.48 -13.42 -7.13
C VAL A 113 -13.40 -14.42 -5.97
N LYS A 114 -13.95 -15.63 -6.15
CA LYS A 114 -14.14 -16.59 -5.07
C LYS A 114 -12.83 -17.09 -4.49
N GLU A 115 -11.91 -17.48 -5.36
CA GLU A 115 -10.63 -18.06 -4.94
C GLU A 115 -9.80 -17.07 -4.13
N VAL A 116 -9.65 -15.84 -4.61
CA VAL A 116 -8.87 -14.81 -3.91
C VAL A 116 -9.52 -14.40 -2.59
N LYS A 117 -10.86 -14.38 -2.52
CA LYS A 117 -11.58 -14.13 -1.26
C LYS A 117 -11.38 -15.28 -0.28
N ALA A 118 -11.51 -16.52 -0.70
CA ALA A 118 -11.28 -17.69 0.14
C ALA A 118 -9.86 -17.70 0.71
N TYR A 119 -8.86 -17.35 -0.10
CA TYR A 119 -7.49 -17.20 0.34
C TYR A 119 -7.34 -16.11 1.41
N ALA A 120 -7.92 -14.93 1.19
CA ALA A 120 -7.90 -13.83 2.16
C ALA A 120 -8.66 -14.18 3.46
N GLU A 121 -9.80 -14.87 3.36
CA GLU A 121 -10.59 -15.34 4.51
C GLU A 121 -9.80 -16.35 5.36
N ASN A 122 -9.07 -17.25 4.70
CA ASN A 122 -8.20 -18.19 5.42
C ASN A 122 -7.12 -17.44 6.21
N MET A 123 -6.41 -16.48 5.60
CA MET A 123 -5.41 -15.67 6.30
C MET A 123 -6.02 -14.91 7.49
N ARG A 124 -7.18 -14.27 7.28
CA ARG A 124 -7.89 -13.57 8.36
C ARG A 124 -8.25 -14.51 9.51
N ASN A 125 -8.73 -15.70 9.20
CA ASN A 125 -9.11 -16.68 10.23
C ASN A 125 -7.89 -17.17 11.03
N LEU A 126 -6.76 -17.45 10.37
CA LEU A 126 -5.51 -17.81 11.04
C LEU A 126 -5.08 -16.70 12.03
N ILE A 127 -5.08 -15.45 11.59
CA ILE A 127 -4.77 -14.30 12.46
C ILE A 127 -5.74 -14.23 13.67
N MET A 128 -7.04 -14.41 13.45
CA MET A 128 -8.05 -14.40 14.52
C MET A 128 -7.86 -15.53 15.54
N HIS A 129 -7.26 -16.65 15.12
CA HIS A 129 -6.89 -17.76 16.03
C HIS A 129 -5.52 -17.56 16.69
N GLY A 130 -4.85 -16.42 16.44
CA GLY A 130 -3.55 -16.10 17.05
C GLY A 130 -2.36 -16.75 16.35
N GLU A 131 -2.56 -17.29 15.15
CA GLU A 131 -1.47 -17.85 14.36
C GLU A 131 -0.61 -16.75 13.73
N ARG A 132 0.69 -17.04 13.58
CA ARG A 132 1.63 -16.12 12.92
C ARG A 132 1.52 -16.27 11.41
N VAL A 133 0.93 -15.29 10.77
CA VAL A 133 0.75 -15.25 9.31
C VAL A 133 1.33 -13.95 8.77
N GLY A 134 2.23 -14.03 7.80
CA GLY A 134 2.70 -12.86 7.06
C GLY A 134 1.65 -12.42 6.03
N LEU A 135 1.26 -11.15 6.05
CA LEU A 135 0.33 -10.61 5.07
C LEU A 135 1.09 -10.07 3.84
N PRO A 136 0.64 -10.37 2.61
CA PRO A 136 1.17 -9.73 1.41
C PRO A 136 0.84 -8.24 1.44
N ILE A 137 1.84 -7.38 1.32
CA ILE A 137 1.63 -5.93 1.36
C ILE A 137 1.21 -5.44 -0.01
N LEU A 138 0.08 -4.76 -0.04
CA LEU A 138 -0.51 -4.15 -1.23
C LEU A 138 -0.58 -2.64 -1.01
N ALA A 139 0.10 -1.87 -1.85
CA ALA A 139 0.05 -0.41 -1.81
C ALA A 139 -0.01 0.16 -3.22
N TYR A 140 -0.93 1.09 -3.45
CA TYR A 140 -1.10 1.79 -4.71
C TYR A 140 -0.87 3.29 -4.54
N TYR A 141 0.08 3.83 -5.30
CA TYR A 141 0.38 5.26 -5.32
C TYR A 141 0.09 5.83 -6.71
N GLY A 142 -1.04 6.48 -6.84
CA GLY A 142 -1.47 7.14 -8.08
C GLY A 142 -0.87 8.53 -8.29
N THR A 143 -1.44 9.29 -9.21
CA THR A 143 -1.01 10.65 -9.55
C THR A 143 -1.21 11.66 -8.41
N GLY A 144 -2.12 11.39 -7.46
CA GLY A 144 -2.39 12.23 -6.29
C GLY A 144 -1.36 12.15 -5.15
N ARG A 145 -0.32 11.31 -5.27
CA ARG A 145 0.69 11.07 -4.21
C ARG A 145 1.49 12.31 -3.76
N GLY A 146 1.48 13.37 -4.53
CA GLY A 146 2.18 14.63 -4.18
C GLY A 146 1.45 15.50 -3.16
N GLN A 147 0.19 15.22 -2.85
CA GLN A 147 -0.61 16.01 -1.91
C GLN A 147 -0.46 15.46 -0.49
N ILE A 148 0.71 15.67 0.11
CA ILE A 148 1.01 15.22 1.46
C ILE A 148 0.69 16.35 2.43
N LYS A 149 -0.23 16.09 3.37
CA LYS A 149 -0.53 16.99 4.49
C LYS A 149 -0.27 16.26 5.79
N ALA A 150 0.70 16.75 6.57
CA ALA A 150 0.88 16.28 7.93
C ALA A 150 -0.32 16.71 8.79
N PRO A 151 -0.84 15.83 9.66
CA PRO A 151 -1.92 16.21 10.56
C PRO A 151 -1.41 17.18 11.63
N GLU A 152 -2.15 18.26 11.87
CA GLU A 152 -1.82 19.24 12.89
C GLU A 152 -2.32 18.84 14.29
N ARG A 153 -3.21 17.87 14.37
CA ARG A 153 -3.86 17.43 15.62
C ARG A 153 -4.12 15.92 15.60
N LYS A 154 -4.04 15.29 16.79
CA LYS A 154 -4.37 13.85 16.98
C LYS A 154 -5.86 13.52 16.87
N ARG A 155 -6.73 14.48 16.53
CA ARG A 155 -8.17 14.23 16.42
C ARG A 155 -8.49 13.21 15.34
N GLY A 156 -9.14 12.12 15.76
CA GLY A 156 -9.51 11.01 14.87
C GLY A 156 -8.33 10.10 14.49
N PHE A 157 -7.25 10.09 15.26
CA PHE A 157 -6.23 9.07 15.15
C PHE A 157 -6.79 7.73 15.63
N GLN A 158 -6.47 6.67 14.89
CA GLN A 158 -6.71 5.30 15.32
C GLN A 158 -5.82 5.02 16.54
N LYS A 159 -6.38 4.39 17.58
CA LYS A 159 -5.66 4.14 18.84
C LYS A 159 -5.20 2.69 18.98
N VAL A 160 -5.77 1.80 18.21
CA VAL A 160 -5.44 0.38 18.21
C VAL A 160 -5.30 -0.04 16.76
N PHE A 161 -4.21 -0.69 16.43
CA PHE A 161 -3.92 -1.19 15.09
C PHE A 161 -3.89 -2.72 15.15
N TYR A 162 -4.66 -3.35 14.27
CA TYR A 162 -4.62 -4.77 14.03
C TYR A 162 -3.71 -5.07 12.84
N GLN A 163 -3.19 -6.27 12.75
CA GLN A 163 -2.30 -6.67 11.68
C GLN A 163 -2.85 -6.35 10.28
N TRP A 164 -4.16 -6.54 10.05
CA TRP A 164 -4.81 -6.23 8.78
C TRP A 164 -5.06 -4.74 8.51
N ASP A 165 -4.82 -3.85 9.48
CA ASP A 165 -4.95 -2.40 9.26
C ASP A 165 -3.86 -1.88 8.31
N CYS A 166 -2.83 -2.69 8.01
CA CYS A 166 -1.88 -2.45 6.93
C CYS A 166 -2.57 -2.27 5.57
N TYR A 167 -3.81 -2.75 5.40
CA TYR A 167 -4.59 -2.57 4.17
C TYR A 167 -5.45 -1.30 4.15
N ASN A 168 -5.65 -0.63 5.27
CA ASN A 168 -6.47 0.58 5.33
C ASN A 168 -5.96 1.62 4.34
N SER A 169 -6.82 2.06 3.41
CA SER A 169 -6.51 2.99 2.32
C SER A 169 -5.33 2.57 1.40
N SER A 170 -4.89 1.30 1.44
CA SER A 170 -3.68 0.86 0.73
C SER A 170 -3.80 0.90 -0.79
N LEU A 171 -5.00 0.76 -1.32
CA LEU A 171 -5.28 0.82 -2.76
C LEU A 171 -5.83 2.19 -3.20
N GLU A 172 -5.81 3.22 -2.35
CA GLU A 172 -6.16 4.58 -2.73
C GLU A 172 -5.01 5.27 -3.49
N ALA A 173 -5.37 6.15 -4.44
CA ALA A 173 -4.36 6.81 -5.29
C ALA A 173 -3.48 7.82 -4.57
N SER A 174 -3.93 8.30 -3.41
CA SER A 174 -3.20 9.26 -2.56
C SER A 174 -2.56 8.54 -1.37
N THR A 175 -1.37 8.98 -0.96
CA THR A 175 -0.73 8.49 0.26
C THR A 175 -1.51 8.95 1.48
N ASP A 176 -1.97 8.02 2.33
CA ASP A 176 -2.61 8.36 3.61
C ASP A 176 -1.56 8.61 4.70
N PHE A 177 -0.94 9.79 4.63
CA PHE A 177 0.07 10.16 5.61
C PHE A 177 -0.50 10.30 7.03
N LYS A 178 -1.82 10.58 7.17
CA LYS A 178 -2.49 10.62 8.47
C LYS A 178 -2.49 9.25 9.14
N ARG A 179 -2.72 8.16 8.36
CA ARG A 179 -2.65 6.78 8.86
C ARG A 179 -1.24 6.46 9.38
N PHE A 180 -0.23 6.71 8.54
CA PHE A 180 1.18 6.52 8.94
C PHE A 180 1.49 7.31 10.22
N PHE A 181 1.09 8.58 10.26
CA PHE A 181 1.36 9.46 11.39
C PHE A 181 0.72 8.92 12.68
N ALA A 182 -0.53 8.45 12.61
CA ALA A 182 -1.24 7.88 13.76
C ALA A 182 -0.58 6.58 14.25
N TRP A 183 -0.17 5.71 13.34
CA TRP A 183 0.56 4.48 13.65
C TRP A 183 1.92 4.77 14.28
N TYR A 184 2.67 5.70 13.71
CA TYR A 184 4.01 6.06 14.19
C TYR A 184 3.96 6.69 15.59
N ASP A 185 3.04 7.60 15.83
CA ASP A 185 2.80 8.22 17.15
C ASP A 185 2.44 7.17 18.21
N MET A 186 1.57 6.21 17.85
CA MET A 186 1.23 5.08 18.74
C MET A 186 2.47 4.23 19.06
N MET A 187 3.27 3.89 18.05
CA MET A 187 4.48 3.08 18.24
C MET A 187 5.55 3.80 19.08
N GLU A 188 5.68 5.12 18.96
CA GLU A 188 6.57 5.91 19.83
C GLU A 188 6.07 5.96 21.28
N ASP A 189 4.75 6.07 21.48
CA ASP A 189 4.15 6.00 22.81
C ASP A 189 4.34 4.61 23.44
N GLU A 190 4.21 3.54 22.67
CA GLU A 190 4.45 2.17 23.11
C GLU A 190 5.92 1.96 23.47
N GLU A 191 6.86 2.37 22.62
CA GLU A 191 8.30 2.30 22.88
C GLU A 191 8.65 3.04 24.16
N ARG A 192 8.06 4.21 24.43
CA ARG A 192 8.27 4.99 25.64
C ARG A 192 7.77 4.25 26.89
N ARG A 193 6.57 3.69 26.85
CA ARG A 193 5.98 2.90 27.95
C ARG A 193 6.81 1.65 28.26
N GLU A 194 7.28 0.96 27.22
CA GLU A 194 8.14 -0.21 27.39
C GLU A 194 9.50 0.16 28.01
N ARG A 195 10.10 1.29 27.62
CA ARG A 195 11.32 1.82 28.29
C ARG A 195 11.11 2.06 29.77
N GLU A 196 10.01 2.68 30.12
CA GLU A 196 9.64 2.95 31.53
C GLU A 196 9.39 1.66 32.31
N SER A 197 8.61 0.73 31.74
CA SER A 197 8.25 -0.54 32.34
C SER A 197 9.49 -1.42 32.60
N ARG A 198 10.38 -1.52 31.62
CA ARG A 198 11.61 -2.31 31.68
C ARG A 198 12.73 -1.61 32.43
N ARG A 199 12.58 -0.31 32.73
CA ARG A 199 13.66 0.56 33.24
C ARG A 199 14.91 0.53 32.36
N ASP A 200 14.72 0.37 31.06
CA ASP A 200 15.76 0.30 30.06
C ASP A 200 15.57 1.42 29.02
N PHE A 201 16.32 2.49 29.18
CA PHE A 201 16.30 3.64 28.27
C PHE A 201 16.86 3.32 26.87
N ASN A 202 17.58 2.22 26.72
CA ASN A 202 18.12 1.77 25.44
C ASN A 202 17.18 0.83 24.68
N TYR A 203 16.04 0.47 25.26
CA TYR A 203 15.06 -0.33 24.57
C TYR A 203 14.52 0.40 23.33
N HIS A 204 14.45 -0.31 22.23
CA HIS A 204 13.88 0.16 20.99
C HIS A 204 12.88 -0.86 20.43
N SER A 205 11.71 -0.40 20.03
CA SER A 205 10.75 -1.23 19.30
C SER A 205 11.34 -1.66 17.97
N THR A 206 11.44 -2.98 17.72
CA THR A 206 11.96 -3.52 16.45
C THR A 206 11.19 -2.99 15.25
N MET A 207 9.86 -2.96 15.34
CA MET A 207 8.99 -2.46 14.26
C MET A 207 9.27 -0.99 13.95
N LEU A 208 9.38 -0.15 15.00
CA LEU A 208 9.64 1.28 14.82
C LEU A 208 11.06 1.52 14.28
N GLN A 209 12.05 0.76 14.73
CA GLN A 209 13.44 0.86 14.23
C GLN A 209 13.55 0.50 12.75
N VAL A 210 12.84 -0.54 12.30
CA VAL A 210 12.80 -0.92 10.89
C VAL A 210 12.26 0.23 10.03
N VAL A 211 11.18 0.89 10.47
CA VAL A 211 10.60 2.03 9.76
C VAL A 211 11.53 3.25 9.77
N ARG A 212 12.16 3.55 10.91
CA ARG A 212 13.17 4.64 11.02
C ARG A 212 14.32 4.42 10.05
N ARG A 213 14.90 3.21 10.03
CA ARG A 213 15.99 2.84 9.11
C ARG A 213 15.57 2.90 7.65
N ALA A 214 14.34 2.48 7.32
CA ALA A 214 13.82 2.58 5.97
C ALA A 214 13.76 4.04 5.51
N ILE A 215 13.21 4.94 6.33
CA ILE A 215 13.15 6.37 6.01
C ILE A 215 14.55 6.95 5.82
N GLU A 216 15.48 6.68 6.75
CA GLU A 216 16.85 7.15 6.70
C GLU A 216 17.63 6.65 5.48
N ALA A 217 17.33 5.44 4.99
CA ALA A 217 17.99 4.85 3.82
C ALA A 217 17.64 5.57 2.50
N PHE A 218 16.50 6.24 2.43
CA PHE A 218 16.01 6.93 1.22
C PHE A 218 16.22 8.45 1.23
N VAL A 219 16.81 8.99 2.28
CA VAL A 219 17.17 10.41 2.37
C VAL A 219 18.69 10.58 2.44
N ASP A 220 19.16 11.81 2.33
CA ASP A 220 20.58 12.12 2.51
C ASP A 220 21.03 11.74 3.94
N LYS A 221 22.23 11.16 4.08
CA LYS A 221 22.82 10.69 5.35
C LYS A 221 22.90 11.76 6.45
N LYS A 222 22.78 13.01 6.09
CA LYS A 222 22.69 14.12 7.05
C LYS A 222 21.33 14.20 7.77
N TYR A 223 20.29 13.58 7.24
CA TYR A 223 18.96 13.53 7.86
C TYR A 223 18.79 12.22 8.60
N ARG A 224 18.54 12.29 9.90
CA ARG A 224 18.45 11.12 10.80
C ARG A 224 17.36 11.32 11.83
N ASN A 225 17.10 10.24 12.58
CA ASN A 225 16.21 10.25 13.73
C ASN A 225 14.82 10.80 13.40
N PRO A 226 14.07 10.16 12.47
CA PRO A 226 12.68 10.53 12.24
C PRO A 226 11.87 10.29 13.52
N HIS A 227 11.12 11.31 13.96
CA HIS A 227 10.31 11.25 15.18
C HIS A 227 9.15 12.24 15.12
N ILE A 228 8.22 12.14 16.10
CA ILE A 228 7.09 13.03 16.23
C ILE A 228 7.29 13.98 17.40
N GLU A 229 7.26 15.30 17.12
CA GLU A 229 7.06 16.33 18.14
C GLU A 229 5.58 16.44 18.49
N ILE A 230 5.26 16.64 19.80
CA ILE A 230 3.87 16.67 20.28
C ILE A 230 3.32 18.09 20.39
N HIS A 231 4.16 19.08 20.61
CA HIS A 231 3.76 20.47 20.83
C HIS A 231 4.54 21.47 19.96
N PRO A 232 4.01 21.82 18.79
CA PRO A 232 2.87 21.28 18.05
C PRO A 232 3.15 19.92 17.42
N LEU A 233 2.10 19.17 17.10
CA LEU A 233 2.23 17.85 16.46
C LEU A 233 2.88 17.98 15.09
N ARG A 234 4.03 17.33 14.87
CA ARG A 234 4.84 17.43 13.66
C ARG A 234 5.68 16.18 13.46
N PHE A 235 5.88 15.81 12.19
CA PHE A 235 6.92 14.84 11.84
C PHE A 235 8.21 15.59 11.53
N VAL A 236 9.28 15.27 12.24
CA VAL A 236 10.56 15.95 12.16
C VAL A 236 11.71 14.97 11.95
N MET A 237 12.80 15.46 11.38
CA MET A 237 14.07 14.76 11.28
C MET A 237 15.20 15.69 11.68
N ASP A 238 16.23 15.13 12.30
CA ASP A 238 17.44 15.86 12.69
C ASP A 238 18.35 16.05 11.48
N GLU A 239 18.78 17.27 11.22
CA GLU A 239 19.84 17.57 10.25
C GLU A 239 21.20 17.64 10.96
N TYR A 240 22.16 16.86 10.46
CA TYR A 240 23.53 16.82 10.94
C TYR A 240 24.50 17.46 9.94
N GLU A 241 25.47 18.18 10.45
CA GLU A 241 26.61 18.72 9.69
C GLU A 241 27.91 18.38 10.44
N ASN A 242 28.85 17.73 9.76
CA ASN A 242 30.11 17.26 10.37
C ASN A 242 29.92 16.41 11.65
N GLY A 243 28.86 15.60 11.70
CA GLY A 243 28.56 14.73 12.85
C GLY A 243 27.86 15.42 14.03
N VAL A 244 27.61 16.74 13.95
CA VAL A 244 26.92 17.51 14.98
C VAL A 244 25.50 17.82 14.52
N LYS A 245 24.49 17.64 15.40
CA LYS A 245 23.13 18.06 15.14
C LYS A 245 23.07 19.57 14.97
N LYS A 246 22.62 20.02 13.82
CA LYS A 246 22.51 21.44 13.45
C LYS A 246 21.13 22.00 13.80
N ARG A 247 20.08 21.27 13.43
CA ARG A 247 18.68 21.66 13.64
C ARG A 247 17.74 20.48 13.42
N GLU A 248 16.48 20.69 13.78
CA GLU A 248 15.35 19.82 13.40
C GLU A 248 14.64 20.42 12.19
N LEU A 249 14.28 19.58 11.24
CA LEU A 249 13.52 19.94 10.06
C LEU A 249 12.17 19.24 10.08
N ARG A 250 11.11 20.01 9.89
CA ARG A 250 9.75 19.50 9.71
C ARG A 250 9.60 18.94 8.30
N LEU A 251 8.68 18.00 8.12
CA LEU A 251 8.38 17.45 6.80
C LEU A 251 8.09 18.56 5.76
N GLU A 252 7.37 19.60 6.15
CA GLU A 252 7.00 20.72 5.26
C GLU A 252 8.22 21.54 4.78
N GLN A 253 9.35 21.48 5.47
CA GLN A 253 10.57 22.21 5.14
C GLN A 253 11.47 21.46 4.15
N PHE A 254 11.16 20.19 3.88
CA PHE A 254 11.86 19.44 2.83
C PHE A 254 11.38 19.85 1.43
N SER A 255 12.20 19.62 0.42
CA SER A 255 11.78 19.75 -0.98
C SER A 255 10.63 18.81 -1.29
N ASP A 256 9.81 19.13 -2.30
CA ASP A 256 8.67 18.28 -2.68
C ASP A 256 9.08 16.85 -3.04
N GLY A 257 10.25 16.68 -3.68
CA GLY A 257 10.80 15.34 -3.96
C GLY A 257 11.07 14.53 -2.68
N TYR A 258 11.71 15.14 -1.69
CA TYR A 258 11.95 14.48 -0.40
C TYR A 258 10.64 14.19 0.35
N LYS A 259 9.69 15.11 0.37
CA LYS A 259 8.37 14.88 0.99
C LYS A 259 7.69 13.64 0.43
N ILE A 260 7.66 13.52 -0.91
CA ILE A 260 7.04 12.39 -1.59
C ILE A 260 7.76 11.08 -1.23
N ILE A 261 9.09 11.06 -1.29
CA ILE A 261 9.89 9.88 -0.96
C ILE A 261 9.67 9.48 0.50
N ILE A 262 9.81 10.41 1.44
CA ILE A 262 9.63 10.16 2.87
C ILE A 262 8.23 9.58 3.12
N ALA A 263 7.19 10.19 2.57
CA ALA A 263 5.82 9.75 2.79
C ALA A 263 5.55 8.35 2.21
N MET A 264 6.04 8.06 1.00
CA MET A 264 5.86 6.74 0.39
C MET A 264 6.63 5.65 1.14
N VAL A 265 7.90 5.91 1.47
CA VAL A 265 8.73 4.94 2.21
C VAL A 265 8.18 4.71 3.61
N ALA A 266 7.78 5.78 4.30
CA ALA A 266 7.18 5.70 5.62
C ALA A 266 5.87 4.89 5.61
N ASP A 267 5.00 5.13 4.62
CA ASP A 267 3.74 4.38 4.48
C ASP A 267 4.00 2.91 4.16
N ILE A 268 4.84 2.58 3.17
CA ILE A 268 5.15 1.18 2.84
C ILE A 268 5.81 0.46 4.04
N ALA A 269 6.84 1.06 4.64
CA ALA A 269 7.58 0.44 5.73
C ALA A 269 6.68 0.19 6.96
N SER A 270 5.79 1.14 7.29
CA SER A 270 4.83 0.95 8.38
C SER A 270 3.83 -0.17 8.09
N ARG A 271 3.34 -0.28 6.84
CA ARG A 271 2.45 -1.39 6.42
C ARG A 271 3.16 -2.73 6.49
N MET A 272 4.43 -2.79 6.06
CA MET A 272 5.23 -4.02 6.14
C MET A 272 5.45 -4.44 7.59
N ALA A 273 5.79 -3.51 8.46
CA ALA A 273 5.98 -3.77 9.89
C ALA A 273 4.68 -4.23 10.56
N GLU A 274 3.55 -3.57 10.27
CA GLU A 274 2.24 -3.88 10.84
C GLU A 274 1.66 -5.19 10.30
N GLY A 275 1.77 -5.43 8.98
CA GLY A 275 1.27 -6.65 8.34
C GLY A 275 2.09 -7.89 8.65
N ASN A 276 3.32 -7.73 9.17
CA ASN A 276 4.24 -8.82 9.44
C ASN A 276 4.87 -8.72 10.84
N PRO A 277 4.05 -8.65 11.91
CA PRO A 277 4.54 -8.58 13.27
C PRO A 277 5.23 -9.92 13.62
N GLY A 278 6.41 -9.85 14.22
CA GLY A 278 7.17 -11.02 14.65
C GLY A 278 8.13 -11.59 13.63
N ILE A 279 8.22 -11.00 12.44
CA ILE A 279 9.33 -11.24 11.50
C ILE A 279 10.50 -10.34 11.93
N GLU A 280 11.70 -10.89 12.01
CA GLU A 280 12.89 -10.16 12.48
C GLU A 280 13.19 -8.93 11.59
N ASN A 281 13.05 -9.09 10.28
CA ASN A 281 13.10 -7.98 9.34
C ASN A 281 11.83 -7.91 8.48
N PRO A 282 10.78 -7.20 8.91
CA PRO A 282 9.53 -7.09 8.18
C PRO A 282 9.66 -6.56 6.74
N LEU A 283 10.74 -5.82 6.43
CA LEU A 283 11.00 -5.30 5.07
C LEU A 283 11.48 -6.38 4.10
N GLU A 284 11.90 -7.54 4.59
CA GLU A 284 12.33 -8.69 3.79
C GLU A 284 11.25 -9.77 3.70
N ALA A 285 10.10 -9.55 4.34
CA ALA A 285 9.02 -10.51 4.34
C ALA A 285 8.54 -10.81 2.92
N SER A 286 8.61 -12.06 2.49
CA SER A 286 8.15 -12.52 1.18
C SER A 286 6.63 -12.55 1.03
N GLY A 287 5.88 -12.26 2.09
CA GLY A 287 4.42 -12.17 2.12
C GLY A 287 3.72 -13.44 1.68
N GLY A 288 3.30 -14.27 2.63
CA GLY A 288 2.38 -15.36 2.34
C GLY A 288 2.80 -16.77 2.72
N HIS A 289 3.88 -16.96 3.48
CA HIS A 289 4.14 -18.27 4.13
C HIS A 289 3.76 -18.25 5.61
N PRO A 290 2.96 -19.22 6.08
CA PRO A 290 3.07 -19.68 7.45
C PRO A 290 4.37 -20.48 7.55
N ASP A 291 5.33 -20.04 8.35
CA ASP A 291 6.44 -20.89 8.81
C ASP A 291 5.94 -21.96 9.77
#